data_2c4ed2a49b65317851e77e9fcf4f27d6
#
_entry.id   2c4ed2a49b65317851e77e9fcf4f27d6
#
_cell.length_a   1.000
_cell.length_b   1.000
_cell.length_c   1.000
_cell.angle_alpha   90.00
_cell.angle_beta   90.00
_cell.angle_gamma   90.00
#
_symmetry.space_group_name_H-M   'P 1'
#
loop_
_entity.id
_entity.type
_entity.pdbx_description
1 polymer ?
#
loop_
_entity_poly.entity_id
_entity_poly.type
_entity_poly.pdbx_seq_one_letter_code
_entity_poly.pdbx_strand_id
1 'polypeptide(L)' 'MRQSSFTESQRLAILAEQDAGQSVEVICRKHQISPATFYKWKRILLLSKMKTNVE' A
#
# COMPACT_ATOMS: atom_id res chain seq x y z
N MET A 1 2.59 6.59 19.16
CA MET A 1 2.57 6.43 18.67
C MET A 1 2.45 6.34 17.73
N ARG A 2 2.43 6.17 17.28
CA ARG A 2 2.39 6.04 16.50
C ARG A 2 2.22 5.88 15.63
N GLN A 3 2.30 5.76 15.27
CA GLN A 3 2.38 5.49 14.45
C GLN A 3 1.79 5.36 13.38
N SER A 4 1.57 4.69 13.27
CA SER A 4 1.09 4.60 11.95
C SER A 4 -0.31 5.08 11.88
N SER A 5 -0.60 5.99 11.05
CA SER A 5 -1.88 6.58 11.01
C SER A 5 -2.73 6.05 9.88
N PHE A 6 -2.31 5.01 9.20
CA PHE A 6 -3.05 4.48 8.07
C PHE A 6 -3.73 3.18 8.45
N THR A 7 -5.03 3.11 8.22
CA THR A 7 -5.75 1.86 8.43
C THR A 7 -5.53 0.95 7.23
N GLU A 8 -5.95 -0.29 7.35
CA GLU A 8 -5.83 -1.23 6.25
C GLU A 8 -6.62 -0.75 5.04
N SER A 9 -7.80 -0.22 5.28
CA SER A 9 -8.61 0.33 4.20
C SER A 9 -7.87 1.43 3.47
N GLN A 10 -7.22 2.31 4.22
CA GLN A 10 -6.50 3.40 3.62
C GLN A 10 -5.32 2.91 2.82
N ARG A 11 -4.63 1.91 3.33
CA ARG A 11 -3.49 1.36 2.60
C ARG A 11 -3.94 0.74 1.29
N LEU A 12 -5.05 0.03 1.31
CA LEU A 12 -5.57 -0.59 0.10
C LEU A 12 -5.98 0.48 -0.90
N ALA A 13 -6.58 1.55 -0.43
CA ALA A 13 -6.97 2.63 -1.32
C ALA A 13 -5.76 3.28 -1.96
N ILE A 14 -4.70 3.47 -1.19
CA ILE A 14 -3.48 4.06 -1.71
C ILE A 14 -2.86 3.17 -2.78
N LEU A 15 -2.83 1.87 -2.52
CA LEU A 15 -2.29 0.94 -3.49
C LEU A 15 -3.13 0.90 -4.76
N ALA A 16 -4.44 1.04 -4.61
CA ALA A 16 -5.33 1.01 -5.75
C ALA A 16 -5.12 2.21 -6.67
N GLU A 17 -4.57 3.29 -6.16
CA GLU A 17 -4.31 4.45 -7.01
C GLU A 17 -3.28 4.12 -8.08
N GLN A 18 -2.35 3.25 -7.78
CA GLN A 18 -1.38 2.84 -8.79
C GLN A 18 -2.09 2.07 -9.90
N ASP A 19 -3.02 1.23 -9.53
CA ASP A 19 -3.79 0.49 -10.50
C ASP A 19 -4.58 1.43 -11.40
N ALA A 20 -4.97 2.57 -10.86
CA ALA A 20 -5.74 3.53 -11.61
C ALA A 20 -4.87 4.37 -12.54
N GLY A 21 -3.57 4.18 -12.50
CA GLY A 21 -2.69 4.89 -13.41
C GLY A 21 -1.79 5.92 -12.77
N GLN A 22 -1.85 6.07 -11.47
CA GLN A 22 -0.99 7.03 -10.80
C GLN A 22 0.41 6.47 -10.63
N SER A 23 1.41 7.33 -10.66
CA SER A 23 2.77 6.87 -10.44
C SER A 23 3.01 6.73 -8.93
N VAL A 24 3.91 5.83 -8.59
CA VAL A 24 4.25 5.60 -7.20
C VAL A 24 4.76 6.89 -6.56
N GLU A 25 5.54 7.62 -7.31
CA GLU A 25 6.11 8.85 -6.79
C GLU A 25 5.04 9.85 -6.41
N VAL A 26 4.06 10.01 -7.29
CA VAL A 26 2.95 10.93 -7.02
C VAL A 26 2.14 10.47 -5.82
N ILE A 27 1.86 9.20 -5.77
CA ILE A 27 1.08 8.65 -4.67
C ILE A 27 1.78 8.86 -3.34
N CYS A 28 3.07 8.57 -3.30
CA CYS A 28 3.83 8.71 -2.08
C CYS A 28 3.86 10.15 -1.60
N ARG A 29 4.02 11.06 -2.54
CA ARG A 29 4.05 12.47 -2.18
C ARG A 29 2.70 12.94 -1.67
N LYS A 30 1.65 12.51 -2.34
CA LYS A 30 0.31 12.90 -1.97
C LYS A 30 -0.05 12.43 -0.56
N HIS A 31 0.34 11.22 -0.21
CA HIS A 31 0.01 10.67 1.09
C HIS A 31 1.13 10.80 2.10
N GLN A 32 2.22 11.43 1.69
CA GLN A 32 3.35 11.69 2.59
C GLN A 32 3.96 10.40 3.13
N ILE A 33 4.14 9.46 2.25
CA ILE A 33 4.82 8.21 2.60
C ILE A 33 6.02 8.05 1.68
N SER A 34 6.95 7.22 2.09
CA SER A 34 8.11 6.98 1.26
C SER A 34 7.83 5.85 0.28
N PRO A 35 8.56 5.82 -0.84
CA PRO A 35 8.41 4.72 -1.78
C PRO A 35 8.65 3.36 -1.14
N ALA A 36 9.57 3.31 -0.18
CA ALA A 36 9.83 2.06 0.51
C ALA A 36 8.59 1.58 1.25
N THR A 37 7.88 2.49 1.88
CA THR A 37 6.65 2.15 2.57
C THR A 37 5.60 1.64 1.58
N PHE A 38 5.50 2.31 0.44
CA PHE A 38 4.53 1.90 -0.56
C PHE A 38 4.80 0.47 -1.02
N TYR A 39 6.05 0.17 -1.33
CA TYR A 39 6.38 -1.16 -1.80
C TYR A 39 6.23 -2.21 -0.70
N LYS A 40 6.48 -1.82 0.52
CA LYS A 40 6.28 -2.73 1.63
C LYS A 40 4.81 -3.12 1.74
N TRP A 41 3.92 -2.15 1.63
CA TRP A 41 2.50 -2.43 1.68
C TRP A 41 2.06 -3.32 0.52
N LYS A 42 2.60 -3.03 -0.65
CA LYS A 42 2.26 -3.80 -1.83
C LYS A 42 2.68 -5.25 -1.67
N ARG A 43 3.85 -5.46 -1.11
CA ARG A 43 4.34 -6.80 -0.88
C ARG A 43 3.47 -7.54 0.11
N ILE A 44 3.08 -6.87 1.18
CA ILE A 44 2.23 -7.48 2.19
C ILE A 44 0.91 -7.91 1.57
N LEU A 45 0.35 -7.06 0.73
CA LEU A 45 -0.90 -7.38 0.09
C LEU A 45 -0.77 -8.61 -0.80
N LEU A 46 0.30 -8.69 -1.56
CA LEU A 46 0.52 -9.83 -2.44
C LEU A 46 0.69 -11.11 -1.65
N LEU A 47 1.44 -11.04 -0.58
CA LEU A 47 1.65 -12.20 0.26
C LEU A 47 0.35 -12.66 0.90
N SER A 48 -0.45 -11.71 1.28
CA SER A 48 -1.72 -12.01 1.89
C SER A 48 -2.63 -12.74 0.92
N LYS A 49 -2.62 -12.31 -0.32
CA LYS A 49 -3.42 -12.97 -1.32
C LYS A 49 -2.95 -14.39 -1.58
N MET A 50 -1.66 -14.58 -1.61
CA MET A 50 -1.11 -15.88 -1.85
C MET A 50 -1.42 -16.81 -0.70
N LYS A 51 -1.35 -16.29 0.49
CA LYS A 51 -1.62 -17.09 1.63
C LYS A 51 -3.04 -17.60 1.65
N THR A 52 -3.93 -16.80 1.17
CA THR A 52 -5.32 -17.16 1.16
C THR A 52 -5.55 -18.44 0.38
N ASN A 53 -4.77 -18.67 -0.60
CA ASN A 53 -4.94 -19.82 -1.42
C ASN A 53 -4.49 -21.09 -0.78
N VAL A 54 -3.67 -20.97 0.17
CA VAL A 54 -3.09 -22.13 0.76
C VAL A 54 -4.06 -22.94 1.53
N GLU A 55 -4.99 -22.42 2.05
CA GLU A 55 -5.84 -23.09 2.86
C GLU A 55 -6.44 -24.13 2.46
#